data_4c2afa2b096dec903f77a02d5aee0e9d
#
_entry.id   4c2afa2b096dec903f77a02d5aee0e9d
#
_cell.length_a   1.000
_cell.length_b   1.000
_cell.length_c   1.000
_cell.angle_alpha   90.00
_cell.angle_beta   90.00
_cell.angle_gamma   90.00
#
_symmetry.space_group_name_H-M   'P 1'
#
loop_
_entity.id
_entity.type
_entity.pdbx_description
1 polymer ?
#
loop_
_entity_poly.entity_id
_entity_poly.type
_entity_poly.pdbx_seq_one_letter_code
_entity_poly.pdbx_strand_id
1 'polypeptide(L)'
;MADTADKVVKIKVIGVGGAGNNVINRMIASDVKGVEFVAVNTDKQDLEKSKCKNKVQIGEKLTGGMGAGSKPDIGQKSAEESKALISQVLEGTDMVFITAGMGGGTGTGAAPIIAQVAHDAGILTVAVVTKPFRFEGANRMKQAEAGIANLTDKVDSMIIIPNDRLKFVTDQKITSVSYTHLTLPTTCQV
;
A
#
# COMPACT_ATOMS: atom_id res chain seq x y z
N MET A 1 -27.49 17.95 28.69
CA MET A 1 -26.17 17.29 28.79
C MET A 1 -26.03 16.45 27.52
N ALA A 2 -25.22 16.91 26.59
CA ALA A 2 -24.98 16.16 25.35
C ALA A 2 -24.07 14.97 25.70
N ASP A 3 -24.58 13.79 25.38
CA ASP A 3 -23.87 12.53 25.53
C ASP A 3 -22.70 12.54 24.54
N THR A 4 -21.50 12.91 25.00
CA THR A 4 -20.26 12.75 24.24
C THR A 4 -19.86 11.28 24.36
N ALA A 5 -20.60 10.40 23.65
CA ALA A 5 -20.12 9.07 23.39
C ALA A 5 -18.75 9.22 22.72
N ASP A 6 -17.70 8.72 23.36
CA ASP A 6 -16.34 8.67 22.81
C ASP A 6 -16.42 8.02 21.42
N LYS A 7 -16.40 8.84 20.37
CA LYS A 7 -16.40 8.35 18.98
C LYS A 7 -15.07 7.66 18.74
N VAL A 8 -15.06 6.35 18.81
CA VAL A 8 -13.87 5.55 18.48
C VAL A 8 -13.49 5.82 17.03
N VAL A 9 -12.32 6.42 16.82
CA VAL A 9 -11.77 6.71 15.48
C VAL A 9 -11.49 5.40 14.76
N LYS A 10 -12.09 5.24 13.60
CA LYS A 10 -11.91 4.04 12.76
C LYS A 10 -10.75 4.25 11.79
N ILE A 11 -9.67 3.51 12.03
CA ILE A 11 -8.44 3.58 11.24
C ILE A 11 -8.31 2.31 10.40
N LYS A 12 -8.08 2.49 9.10
CA LYS A 12 -7.74 1.38 8.19
C LYS A 12 -6.31 1.51 7.67
N VAL A 13 -5.66 0.37 7.49
CA VAL A 13 -4.35 0.28 6.83
C VAL A 13 -4.52 -0.58 5.59
N ILE A 14 -4.32 0.03 4.43
CA ILE A 14 -4.49 -0.60 3.12
C ILE A 14 -3.12 -0.90 2.52
N GLY A 15 -2.81 -2.17 2.35
CA GLY A 15 -1.61 -2.62 1.63
C GLY A 15 -1.92 -2.82 0.14
N VAL A 16 -1.23 -2.11 -0.73
CA VAL A 16 -1.48 -2.12 -2.17
C VAL A 16 -0.35 -2.82 -2.91
N GLY A 17 -0.70 -3.89 -3.63
CA GLY A 17 0.24 -4.73 -4.35
C GLY A 17 1.09 -5.61 -3.45
N GLY A 18 2.00 -6.40 -4.00
CA GLY A 18 2.78 -7.38 -3.23
C GLY A 18 3.58 -6.77 -2.08
N ALA A 19 4.28 -5.65 -2.31
CA ALA A 19 5.05 -4.98 -1.27
C ALA A 19 4.16 -4.44 -0.13
N GLY A 20 3.03 -3.78 -0.46
CA GLY A 20 2.08 -3.30 0.54
C GLY A 20 1.45 -4.45 1.33
N ASN A 21 1.09 -5.55 0.68
CA ASN A 21 0.55 -6.74 1.35
C ASN A 21 1.57 -7.39 2.29
N ASN A 22 2.86 -7.36 1.94
CA ASN A 22 3.92 -7.82 2.84
C ASN A 22 4.02 -6.97 4.11
N VAL A 23 3.84 -5.66 4.00
CA VAL A 23 3.77 -4.76 5.18
C VAL A 23 2.60 -5.15 6.07
N ILE A 24 1.39 -5.30 5.49
CA ILE A 24 0.20 -5.75 6.23
C ILE A 24 0.44 -7.08 6.95
N ASN A 25 1.00 -8.06 6.26
CA ASN A 25 1.29 -9.37 6.85
C ASN A 25 2.24 -9.29 8.04
N ARG A 26 3.23 -8.38 8.00
CA ARG A 26 4.16 -8.13 9.11
C ARG A 26 3.49 -7.41 10.27
N MET A 27 2.67 -6.39 10.00
CA MET A 27 1.93 -5.69 11.04
C MET A 27 0.98 -6.65 11.80
N ILE A 28 0.29 -7.54 11.06
CA ILE A 28 -0.55 -8.59 11.65
C ILE A 28 0.29 -9.55 12.52
N ALA A 29 1.47 -9.97 12.01
CA ALA A 29 2.36 -10.85 12.75
C ALA A 29 2.96 -10.20 14.01
N SER A 30 3.07 -8.87 14.03
CA SER A 30 3.52 -8.06 15.18
C SER A 30 2.39 -7.68 16.13
N ASP A 31 1.19 -8.25 15.96
CA ASP A 31 -0.01 -8.03 16.81
C ASP A 31 -0.39 -6.55 16.94
N VAL A 32 -0.23 -5.75 15.88
CA VAL A 32 -0.67 -4.35 15.85
C VAL A 32 -2.19 -4.29 15.99
N LYS A 33 -2.67 -3.55 16.98
CA LYS A 33 -4.08 -3.43 17.35
C LYS A 33 -4.63 -2.03 17.08
N GLY A 34 -5.95 -1.89 17.14
CA GLY A 34 -6.63 -0.60 16.99
C GLY A 34 -6.81 -0.15 15.54
N VAL A 35 -6.44 -0.99 14.57
CA VAL A 35 -6.59 -0.71 13.14
C VAL A 35 -7.21 -1.91 12.41
N GLU A 36 -7.92 -1.64 11.34
CA GLU A 36 -8.42 -2.64 10.41
C GLU A 36 -7.47 -2.74 9.22
N PHE A 37 -7.07 -3.97 8.87
CA PHE A 37 -6.19 -4.24 7.74
C PHE A 37 -6.97 -4.63 6.50
N VAL A 38 -6.55 -4.11 5.34
CA VAL A 38 -7.10 -4.45 4.04
C VAL A 38 -5.94 -4.72 3.07
N ALA A 39 -5.94 -5.90 2.45
CA ALA A 39 -4.98 -6.26 1.41
C ALA A 39 -5.61 -6.07 0.04
N VAL A 40 -5.00 -5.25 -0.81
CA VAL A 40 -5.46 -4.94 -2.17
C VAL A 40 -4.41 -5.41 -3.17
N ASN A 41 -4.81 -6.21 -4.16
CA ASN A 41 -3.90 -6.65 -5.22
C ASN A 41 -4.65 -6.97 -6.52
N THR A 42 -3.93 -6.93 -7.65
CA THR A 42 -4.37 -7.46 -8.94
C THR A 42 -4.02 -8.93 -9.12
N ASP A 43 -3.09 -9.47 -8.31
CA ASP A 43 -2.67 -10.87 -8.30
C ASP A 43 -3.47 -11.64 -7.25
N LYS A 44 -4.32 -12.56 -7.72
CA LYS A 44 -5.18 -13.37 -6.87
C LYS A 44 -4.38 -14.34 -5.99
N GLN A 45 -3.35 -14.96 -6.56
CA GLN A 45 -2.55 -15.95 -5.84
C GLN A 45 -1.76 -15.32 -4.68
N ASP A 46 -1.21 -14.11 -4.94
CA ASP A 46 -0.50 -13.36 -3.91
C ASP A 46 -1.46 -12.89 -2.81
N LEU A 47 -2.67 -12.48 -3.21
CA LEU A 47 -3.71 -12.07 -2.27
C LEU A 47 -4.20 -13.24 -1.39
N GLU A 48 -4.32 -14.45 -1.96
CA GLU A 48 -4.71 -15.64 -1.20
C GLU A 48 -3.69 -16.01 -0.11
N LYS A 49 -2.39 -15.80 -0.37
CA LYS A 49 -1.31 -16.03 0.60
C LYS A 49 -1.27 -15.00 1.73
N SER A 50 -1.95 -13.88 1.58
CA SER A 50 -1.99 -12.84 2.62
C SER A 50 -2.66 -13.36 3.89
N LYS A 51 -2.10 -12.97 5.05
CA LYS A 51 -2.69 -13.21 6.39
C LYS A 51 -3.86 -12.27 6.70
N CYS A 52 -4.07 -11.25 5.88
CA CYS A 52 -5.16 -10.30 6.05
C CYS A 52 -6.52 -10.98 5.86
N LYS A 53 -7.48 -10.65 6.73
CA LYS A 53 -8.85 -11.16 6.61
C LYS A 53 -9.61 -10.45 5.49
N ASN A 54 -9.45 -9.13 5.37
CA ASN A 54 -10.11 -8.33 4.36
C ASN A 54 -9.22 -8.25 3.11
N LYS A 55 -9.59 -8.97 2.07
CA LYS A 55 -8.87 -9.09 0.81
C LYS A 55 -9.70 -8.51 -0.31
N VAL A 56 -9.11 -7.63 -1.10
CA VAL A 56 -9.75 -6.95 -2.22
C VAL A 56 -8.95 -7.21 -3.49
N GLN A 57 -9.48 -8.02 -4.37
CA GLN A 57 -8.94 -8.18 -5.71
C GLN A 57 -9.46 -7.03 -6.58
N ILE A 58 -8.55 -6.31 -7.23
CA ILE A 58 -8.88 -5.23 -8.17
C ILE A 58 -8.53 -5.63 -9.60
N GLY A 59 -9.29 -5.10 -10.57
CA GLY A 59 -9.03 -5.34 -12.00
C GLY A 59 -9.21 -6.78 -12.42
N GLU A 60 -10.19 -7.48 -11.89
CA GLU A 60 -10.44 -8.89 -12.20
C GLU A 60 -10.69 -9.12 -13.69
N LYS A 61 -11.48 -8.27 -14.35
CA LYS A 61 -11.76 -8.36 -15.78
C LYS A 61 -10.53 -8.05 -16.63
N LEU A 62 -9.74 -7.05 -16.19
CA LEU A 62 -8.58 -6.57 -16.94
C LEU A 62 -7.39 -7.53 -16.85
N THR A 63 -7.16 -8.11 -15.65
CA THR A 63 -5.94 -8.90 -15.37
C THR A 63 -6.18 -10.41 -15.31
N GLY A 64 -7.44 -10.84 -15.17
CA GLY A 64 -7.77 -12.25 -14.91
C GLY A 64 -7.16 -12.78 -13.61
N GLY A 65 -6.76 -11.90 -12.69
CA GLY A 65 -6.08 -12.27 -11.43
C GLY A 65 -4.60 -12.61 -11.57
N MET A 66 -3.98 -12.33 -12.73
CA MET A 66 -2.56 -12.62 -13.00
C MET A 66 -1.62 -11.45 -12.66
N GLY A 67 -2.14 -10.41 -12.01
CA GLY A 67 -1.35 -9.24 -11.65
C GLY A 67 -1.19 -8.21 -12.77
N ALA A 68 -0.55 -7.08 -12.45
CA ALA A 68 -0.35 -5.96 -13.39
C ALA A 68 0.91 -6.09 -14.27
N GLY A 69 1.69 -7.17 -14.16
CA GLY A 69 2.88 -7.41 -14.98
C GLY A 69 3.92 -6.29 -14.92
N SER A 70 4.12 -5.67 -13.76
CA SER A 70 5.03 -4.52 -13.55
C SER A 70 4.67 -3.27 -14.36
N LYS A 71 3.44 -3.17 -14.88
CA LYS A 71 2.94 -2.02 -15.66
C LYS A 71 2.03 -1.15 -14.80
N PRO A 72 2.43 0.08 -14.41
CA PRO A 72 1.60 0.98 -13.61
C PRO A 72 0.25 1.31 -14.23
N ASP A 73 0.18 1.45 -15.57
CA ASP A 73 -1.07 1.73 -16.28
C ASP A 73 -2.11 0.63 -16.09
N ILE A 74 -1.66 -0.63 -16.03
CA ILE A 74 -2.56 -1.76 -15.74
C ILE A 74 -3.04 -1.69 -14.28
N GLY A 75 -2.14 -1.38 -13.34
CA GLY A 75 -2.51 -1.17 -11.94
C GLY A 75 -3.52 -0.05 -11.75
N GLN A 76 -3.33 1.08 -12.43
CA GLN A 76 -4.25 2.22 -12.42
C GLN A 76 -5.64 1.82 -12.95
N LYS A 77 -5.71 1.26 -14.17
CA LYS A 77 -6.95 0.82 -14.78
C LYS A 77 -7.68 -0.24 -13.95
N SER A 78 -6.93 -1.13 -13.30
CA SER A 78 -7.49 -2.13 -12.38
C SER A 78 -8.17 -1.49 -11.16
N ALA A 79 -7.57 -0.44 -10.60
CA ALA A 79 -8.18 0.30 -9.51
C ALA A 79 -9.38 1.13 -9.97
N GLU A 80 -9.33 1.71 -11.19
CA GLU A 80 -10.45 2.42 -11.80
C GLU A 80 -11.64 1.49 -12.06
N GLU A 81 -11.40 0.28 -12.57
CA GLU A 81 -12.43 -0.76 -12.73
C GLU A 81 -13.12 -1.08 -11.41
N SER A 82 -12.36 -1.08 -10.33
CA SER A 82 -12.81 -1.53 -9.01
C SER A 82 -13.13 -0.39 -8.04
N LYS A 83 -13.34 0.84 -8.53
CA LYS A 83 -13.61 2.02 -7.67
C LYS A 83 -14.77 1.82 -6.70
N ALA A 84 -15.86 1.21 -7.16
CA ALA A 84 -17.04 0.96 -6.33
C ALA A 84 -16.70 0.03 -5.13
N LEU A 85 -15.89 -1.01 -5.38
CA LEU A 85 -15.43 -1.93 -4.35
C LEU A 85 -14.48 -1.24 -3.36
N ILE A 86 -13.58 -0.39 -3.86
CA ILE A 86 -12.67 0.41 -3.04
C ILE A 86 -13.47 1.37 -2.15
N SER A 87 -14.46 2.06 -2.71
CA SER A 87 -15.34 2.96 -1.96
C SER A 87 -16.09 2.23 -0.84
N GLN A 88 -16.66 1.07 -1.13
CA GLN A 88 -17.33 0.23 -0.13
C GLN A 88 -16.40 -0.17 1.02
N VAL A 89 -15.17 -0.54 0.70
CA VAL A 89 -14.16 -0.91 1.71
C VAL A 89 -13.79 0.28 2.61
N LEU A 90 -13.83 1.50 2.08
CA LEU A 90 -13.53 2.73 2.80
C LEU A 90 -14.70 3.29 3.63
N GLU A 91 -15.91 2.76 3.45
CA GLU A 91 -17.08 3.24 4.19
C GLU A 91 -16.88 3.23 5.71
N GLY A 92 -17.31 4.32 6.35
CA GLY A 92 -17.24 4.48 7.79
C GLY A 92 -15.83 4.58 8.38
N THR A 93 -14.82 4.87 7.53
CA THR A 93 -13.43 5.07 7.94
C THR A 93 -13.20 6.56 8.22
N ASP A 94 -12.57 6.89 9.34
CA ASP A 94 -12.19 8.26 9.67
C ASP A 94 -10.77 8.59 9.17
N MET A 95 -9.86 7.61 9.16
CA MET A 95 -8.47 7.77 8.71
C MET A 95 -7.97 6.51 7.99
N VAL A 96 -7.23 6.69 6.91
CA VAL A 96 -6.63 5.59 6.15
C VAL A 96 -5.13 5.78 5.95
N PHE A 97 -4.37 4.73 6.23
CA PHE A 97 -2.98 4.59 5.82
C PHE A 97 -2.91 3.73 4.56
N ILE A 98 -2.27 4.24 3.51
CA ILE A 98 -2.04 3.51 2.27
C ILE A 98 -0.56 3.16 2.19
N THR A 99 -0.23 1.88 2.19
CA THR A 99 1.16 1.43 2.05
C THR A 99 1.37 0.71 0.73
N ALA A 100 2.42 1.12 -0.02
CA ALA A 100 2.74 0.56 -1.32
C ALA A 100 4.24 0.62 -1.62
N GLY A 101 4.73 -0.37 -2.37
CA GLY A 101 6.04 -0.30 -3.00
C GLY A 101 5.93 0.36 -4.37
N MET A 102 6.62 1.47 -4.56
CA MET A 102 6.65 2.19 -5.83
C MET A 102 7.67 1.59 -6.80
N GLY A 103 7.38 1.67 -8.09
CA GLY A 103 8.20 1.10 -9.16
C GLY A 103 7.72 -0.24 -9.71
N GLY A 104 6.69 -0.84 -9.09
CA GLY A 104 5.97 -2.00 -9.62
C GLY A 104 4.70 -1.60 -10.37
N GLY A 105 3.89 -2.57 -10.76
CA GLY A 105 2.63 -2.31 -11.49
C GLY A 105 1.49 -1.89 -10.56
N THR A 106 1.04 -2.79 -9.68
CA THR A 106 -0.14 -2.59 -8.86
C THR A 106 0.04 -1.45 -7.85
N GLY A 107 1.12 -1.48 -7.04
CA GLY A 107 1.36 -0.46 -6.02
C GLY A 107 1.46 0.95 -6.61
N THR A 108 2.25 1.10 -7.68
CA THR A 108 2.49 2.39 -8.35
C THR A 108 1.24 2.97 -9.00
N GLY A 109 0.45 2.10 -9.66
CA GLY A 109 -0.73 2.54 -10.42
C GLY A 109 -1.99 2.64 -9.58
N ALA A 110 -2.22 1.70 -8.66
CA ALA A 110 -3.47 1.64 -7.91
C ALA A 110 -3.48 2.54 -6.66
N ALA A 111 -2.34 2.74 -5.98
CA ALA A 111 -2.30 3.55 -4.77
C ALA A 111 -2.83 4.99 -4.97
N PRO A 112 -2.49 5.72 -6.07
CA PRO A 112 -3.05 7.04 -6.33
C PRO A 112 -4.57 7.05 -6.52
N ILE A 113 -5.15 6.00 -7.10
CA ILE A 113 -6.60 5.90 -7.31
C ILE A 113 -7.30 5.61 -5.98
N ILE A 114 -6.74 4.71 -5.16
CA ILE A 114 -7.28 4.43 -3.83
C ILE A 114 -7.23 5.68 -2.95
N ALA A 115 -6.11 6.43 -2.99
CA ALA A 115 -5.96 7.69 -2.28
C ALA A 115 -7.00 8.73 -2.73
N GLN A 116 -7.23 8.86 -4.03
CA GLN A 116 -8.24 9.76 -4.57
C GLN A 116 -9.65 9.42 -4.05
N VAL A 117 -10.02 8.13 -4.06
CA VAL A 117 -11.32 7.69 -3.55
C VAL A 117 -11.48 8.00 -2.06
N ALA A 118 -10.42 7.81 -1.27
CA ALA A 118 -10.42 8.13 0.15
C ALA A 118 -10.54 9.65 0.39
N HIS A 119 -9.75 10.44 -0.32
CA HIS A 119 -9.77 11.90 -0.25
C HIS A 119 -11.14 12.48 -0.65
N ASP A 120 -11.72 11.99 -1.74
CA ASP A 120 -13.04 12.41 -2.23
C ASP A 120 -14.17 12.06 -1.24
N ALA A 121 -13.97 11.03 -0.43
CA ALA A 121 -14.86 10.65 0.67
C ALA A 121 -14.62 11.45 1.96
N GLY A 122 -13.68 12.39 1.98
CA GLY A 122 -13.34 13.21 3.15
C GLY A 122 -12.58 12.45 4.25
N ILE A 123 -11.95 11.33 3.91
CA ILE A 123 -11.19 10.48 4.83
C ILE A 123 -9.76 11.04 4.94
N LEU A 124 -9.26 11.24 6.16
CA LEU A 124 -7.87 11.64 6.37
C LEU A 124 -6.93 10.56 5.81
N THR A 125 -6.16 10.91 4.78
CA THR A 125 -5.39 9.96 3.98
C THR A 125 -3.89 10.17 4.14
N VAL A 126 -3.19 9.17 4.63
CA VAL A 126 -1.73 9.17 4.79
C VAL A 126 -1.12 8.06 3.94
N ALA A 127 -0.15 8.39 3.10
CA ALA A 127 0.58 7.40 2.32
C ALA A 127 1.96 7.10 2.94
N VAL A 128 2.31 5.82 3.02
CA VAL A 128 3.65 5.34 3.40
C VAL A 128 4.18 4.48 2.27
N VAL A 129 5.11 5.01 1.49
CA VAL A 129 5.57 4.35 0.27
C VAL A 129 7.07 4.14 0.26
N THR A 130 7.51 3.06 -0.38
CA THR A 130 8.94 2.78 -0.53
C THR A 130 9.39 3.08 -1.96
N LYS A 131 10.61 3.65 -2.10
CA LYS A 131 11.32 3.72 -3.39
C LYS A 131 12.16 2.46 -3.58
N PRO A 132 12.27 1.93 -4.82
CA PRO A 132 13.09 0.76 -5.10
C PRO A 132 14.57 1.05 -4.83
N PHE A 133 15.36 -0.01 -4.69
CA PHE A 133 16.82 0.10 -4.65
C PHE A 133 17.36 0.53 -6.02
N ARG A 134 18.50 1.24 -6.04
CA ARG A 134 19.15 1.66 -7.28
C ARG A 134 19.52 0.49 -8.19
N PHE A 135 19.90 -0.65 -7.61
CA PHE A 135 20.24 -1.84 -8.38
C PHE A 135 19.05 -2.51 -9.07
N GLU A 136 17.80 -2.14 -8.71
CA GLU A 136 16.59 -2.64 -9.39
C GLU A 136 16.37 -2.02 -10.78
N GLY A 137 17.18 -1.04 -11.14
CA GLY A 137 17.22 -0.44 -12.46
C GLY A 137 16.54 0.92 -12.58
N ALA A 138 17.03 1.72 -13.53
CA ALA A 138 16.59 3.11 -13.73
C ALA A 138 15.11 3.23 -14.12
N ASN A 139 14.59 2.28 -14.91
CA ASN A 139 13.19 2.28 -15.33
C ASN A 139 12.25 2.15 -14.13
N ARG A 140 12.59 1.25 -13.18
CA ARG A 140 11.80 1.04 -11.98
C ARG A 140 11.81 2.26 -11.08
N MET A 141 12.94 2.96 -10.99
CA MET A 141 13.06 4.22 -10.25
C MET A 141 12.21 5.33 -10.90
N LYS A 142 12.25 5.47 -12.23
CA LYS A 142 11.41 6.44 -12.95
C LYS A 142 9.92 6.19 -12.74
N GLN A 143 9.49 4.93 -12.81
CA GLN A 143 8.11 4.56 -12.52
C GLN A 143 7.72 4.91 -11.08
N ALA A 144 8.62 4.67 -10.12
CA ALA A 144 8.39 5.01 -8.72
C ALA A 144 8.22 6.52 -8.53
N GLU A 145 9.06 7.33 -9.15
CA GLU A 145 8.99 8.78 -9.07
C GLU A 145 7.72 9.34 -9.70
N ALA A 146 7.32 8.82 -10.86
CA ALA A 146 6.05 9.17 -11.48
C ALA A 146 4.85 8.79 -10.61
N GLY A 147 4.86 7.59 -10.00
CA GLY A 147 3.79 7.15 -9.11
C GLY A 147 3.71 7.98 -7.83
N ILE A 148 4.84 8.38 -7.26
CA ILE A 148 4.90 9.27 -6.09
C ILE A 148 4.34 10.65 -6.45
N ALA A 149 4.74 11.23 -7.59
CA ALA A 149 4.20 12.50 -8.07
C ALA A 149 2.68 12.45 -8.22
N ASN A 150 2.14 11.38 -8.82
CA ASN A 150 0.69 11.19 -8.99
C ASN A 150 -0.05 10.97 -7.66
N LEU A 151 0.64 10.55 -6.61
CA LEU A 151 0.06 10.30 -5.29
C LEU A 151 0.04 11.55 -4.41
N THR A 152 1.02 12.47 -4.60
CA THR A 152 1.29 13.61 -3.71
C THR A 152 0.06 14.49 -3.52
N ASP A 153 -0.65 14.82 -4.60
CA ASP A 153 -1.80 15.73 -4.57
C ASP A 153 -3.10 15.07 -4.08
N LYS A 154 -3.05 13.78 -3.75
CA LYS A 154 -4.22 12.95 -3.37
C LYS A 154 -4.20 12.50 -1.93
N VAL A 155 -3.20 12.91 -1.17
CA VAL A 155 -3.03 12.54 0.23
C VAL A 155 -2.77 13.78 1.10
N ASP A 156 -3.21 13.73 2.35
CA ASP A 156 -2.98 14.80 3.31
C ASP A 156 -1.53 14.80 3.82
N SER A 157 -0.90 13.63 3.87
CA SER A 157 0.50 13.46 4.25
C SER A 157 1.12 12.27 3.55
N MET A 158 2.43 12.35 3.27
CA MET A 158 3.16 11.24 2.64
C MET A 158 4.53 11.05 3.28
N ILE A 159 4.84 9.78 3.59
CA ILE A 159 6.15 9.33 4.05
C ILE A 159 6.78 8.50 2.93
N ILE A 160 7.93 8.94 2.45
CA ILE A 160 8.70 8.23 1.41
C ILE A 160 9.92 7.59 2.05
N ILE A 161 10.04 6.27 1.90
CA ILE A 161 11.16 5.49 2.45
C ILE A 161 12.03 5.01 1.29
N PRO A 162 13.23 5.59 1.11
CA PRO A 162 14.20 5.09 0.14
C PRO A 162 14.80 3.77 0.65
N ASN A 163 14.61 2.66 -0.08
CA ASN A 163 15.14 1.36 0.30
C ASN A 163 16.67 1.37 0.45
N ASP A 164 17.38 2.18 -0.32
CA ASP A 164 18.84 2.31 -0.20
C ASP A 164 19.30 2.74 1.20
N ARG A 165 18.48 3.49 1.93
CA ARG A 165 18.81 3.89 3.31
C ARG A 165 18.71 2.75 4.31
N LEU A 166 17.99 1.69 4.01
CA LEU A 166 17.89 0.51 4.88
C LEU A 166 19.23 -0.23 5.01
N LYS A 167 20.15 -0.05 4.04
CA LYS A 167 21.51 -0.62 4.09
C LYS A 167 22.32 -0.12 5.27
N PHE A 168 22.03 1.08 5.76
CA PHE A 168 22.76 1.73 6.85
C PHE A 168 22.23 1.36 8.24
N VAL A 169 21.08 0.68 8.30
CA VAL A 169 20.41 0.33 9.59
C VAL A 169 20.70 -1.11 10.02
N THR A 170 21.22 -1.94 9.11
CA THR A 170 21.50 -3.35 9.39
C THR A 170 22.99 -3.63 9.26
N ASP A 171 23.64 -4.02 10.37
CA ASP A 171 25.04 -4.51 10.40
C ASP A 171 25.21 -5.90 9.76
N GLN A 172 24.14 -6.53 9.28
CA GLN A 172 24.19 -7.82 8.61
C GLN A 172 24.44 -7.66 7.12
N LYS A 173 25.33 -8.50 6.56
CA LYS A 173 25.50 -8.63 5.10
C LYS A 173 24.21 -9.09 4.46
N ILE A 174 23.48 -8.15 3.88
CA ILE A 174 22.20 -8.41 3.25
C ILE A 174 22.45 -8.83 1.80
N THR A 175 22.03 -10.04 1.44
CA THR A 175 22.05 -10.53 0.06
C THR A 175 20.85 -10.00 -0.71
N SER A 176 20.92 -9.99 -2.06
CA SER A 176 19.80 -9.56 -2.92
C SER A 176 18.47 -10.30 -2.62
N VAL A 177 18.56 -11.56 -2.21
CA VAL A 177 17.39 -12.38 -1.81
C VAL A 177 16.78 -11.88 -0.50
N SER A 178 17.59 -11.41 0.44
CA SER A 178 17.09 -10.85 1.71
C SER A 178 16.32 -9.54 1.52
N TYR A 179 16.63 -8.76 0.48
CA TYR A 179 15.95 -7.49 0.20
C TYR A 179 14.52 -7.66 -0.30
N THR A 180 14.22 -8.71 -1.03
CA THR A 180 12.84 -8.98 -1.48
C THR A 180 11.89 -9.32 -0.32
N HIS A 181 12.46 -9.73 0.83
CA HIS A 181 11.72 -10.01 2.06
C HIS A 181 11.81 -8.88 3.11
N LEU A 182 12.66 -7.87 2.90
CA LEU A 182 12.79 -6.70 3.78
C LEU A 182 11.76 -5.62 3.41
N THR A 183 10.54 -5.84 3.83
CA THR A 183 9.61 -4.75 4.05
C THR A 183 9.88 -4.22 5.46
N LEU A 184 10.15 -2.91 5.58
CA LEU A 184 10.28 -2.08 6.78
C LEU A 184 10.49 -2.84 8.12
N PRO A 185 11.63 -2.66 8.80
CA PRO A 185 11.71 -3.05 10.21
C PRO A 185 10.72 -2.18 11.00
N THR A 186 9.74 -2.82 11.61
CA THR A 186 8.78 -2.21 12.53
C THR A 186 9.44 -2.00 13.90
N THR A 187 10.54 -1.27 13.96
CA THR A 187 11.12 -0.79 15.21
C THR A 187 11.39 0.70 15.08
N CYS A 188 10.32 1.51 15.15
CA CYS A 188 10.42 2.80 15.78
C CYS A 188 10.42 2.53 17.29
N GLN A 189 11.57 2.41 17.92
CA GLN A 189 11.71 2.74 19.33
C GLN A 189 11.84 4.26 19.40
N VAL A 190 10.88 4.87 20.09
CA VAL A 190 10.92 6.25 20.58
C VAL A 190 12.03 6.38 21.59
#